data_447e0036d0de5ac1c648e5db5c50cef4
#
_entry.id   447e0036d0de5ac1c648e5db5c50cef4
#
_cell.length_a   1.000
_cell.length_b   1.000
_cell.length_c   1.000
_cell.angle_alpha   90.00
_cell.angle_beta   90.00
_cell.angle_gamma   90.00
#
_symmetry.space_group_name_H-M   'P 1'
#
loop_
_entity.id
_entity.type
_entity.pdbx_description
1 polymer ?
#
loop_
_entity_poly.entity_id
_entity_poly.type
_entity_poly.pdbx_seq_one_letter_code
_entity_poly.pdbx_strand_id
1 'polypeptide(L)'
;MMDEEILDFQSVFRLPDESNDDLGTLVSGSTSQLARTVLLQTVLVRATSTAAMLGAAGAHQVCLQAWWVTLFGLDSVAVSAQALVAASLGKNDVPGARIAADRALSWGVGAGVLVGVVVFLSADQLPYIFTNDAEIAAQAATPIRILALLQPLNSAVFVGDGVFQGSADFDFLAKAMAISAGGGILALTAAGQMEGASLTSVWLGMATLMFGRAATLGWRYFKDDESPLYVTPFECAVYYDDLPSVDVDFVDVDAKVSKDETTKPR
;
A
#
# COMPACT_ATOMS: atom_id res chain seq x y z
N MET A 1 41.89 -14.58 2.85
CA MET A 1 41.87 -13.45 1.90
C MET A 1 40.45 -13.32 1.48
N MET A 2 39.68 -12.52 2.19
CA MET A 2 38.34 -12.11 1.81
C MET A 2 38.54 -10.79 1.08
N ASP A 3 38.32 -10.81 -0.24
CA ASP A 3 38.30 -9.60 -1.02
C ASP A 3 37.08 -8.78 -0.58
N GLU A 4 37.34 -7.60 0.01
CA GLU A 4 36.36 -6.58 0.25
C GLU A 4 35.88 -6.12 -1.15
N GLU A 5 34.73 -6.58 -1.60
CA GLU A 5 33.94 -5.87 -2.60
C GLU A 5 33.50 -4.53 -1.99
N ILE A 6 34.41 -3.56 -2.03
CA ILE A 6 34.06 -2.17 -1.81
C ILE A 6 33.06 -1.84 -2.91
N LEU A 7 31.78 -1.64 -2.52
CA LEU A 7 30.74 -1.11 -3.39
C LEU A 7 31.32 0.15 -4.06
N ASP A 8 31.68 0.01 -5.34
CA ASP A 8 32.19 1.12 -6.11
C ASP A 8 31.07 2.16 -6.22
N PHE A 9 31.18 3.21 -5.41
CA PHE A 9 30.21 4.31 -5.37
C PHE A 9 30.02 4.96 -6.74
N GLN A 10 30.97 4.82 -7.66
CA GLN A 10 30.88 5.28 -9.04
C GLN A 10 29.96 4.37 -9.89
N SER A 11 29.80 3.09 -9.53
CA SER A 11 28.89 2.20 -10.27
C SER A 11 27.42 2.53 -9.98
N VAL A 12 27.13 3.11 -8.81
CA VAL A 12 25.77 3.55 -8.45
C VAL A 12 25.34 4.80 -9.22
N PHE A 13 26.30 5.62 -9.67
CA PHE A 13 26.04 6.83 -10.45
C PHE A 13 26.37 6.71 -11.94
N ARG A 14 26.73 5.51 -12.41
CA ARG A 14 26.77 5.28 -13.85
C ARG A 14 25.36 5.27 -14.38
N LEU A 15 24.96 6.39 -14.98
CA LEU A 15 23.78 6.41 -15.84
C LEU A 15 24.03 5.39 -16.95
N PRO A 16 23.06 4.49 -17.21
CA PRO A 16 23.16 3.59 -18.36
C PRO A 16 23.41 4.43 -19.62
N ASP A 17 24.38 4.04 -20.42
CA ASP A 17 24.79 4.74 -21.65
C ASP A 17 23.79 4.46 -22.80
N GLU A 18 22.53 4.21 -22.47
CA GLU A 18 21.51 3.79 -23.41
C GLU A 18 20.28 4.68 -23.36
N SER A 19 20.04 5.24 -24.52
CA SER A 19 18.82 5.77 -25.11
C SER A 19 18.02 6.84 -24.33
N ASN A 20 17.67 7.90 -25.05
CA ASN A 20 16.74 8.95 -24.63
C ASN A 20 15.36 8.41 -24.20
N ASP A 21 15.01 7.17 -24.57
CA ASP A 21 13.76 6.51 -24.23
C ASP A 21 13.68 6.11 -22.73
N ASP A 22 14.80 5.66 -22.14
CA ASP A 22 14.84 5.31 -20.70
C ASP A 22 14.69 6.55 -19.81
N LEU A 23 15.32 7.67 -20.20
CA LEU A 23 15.16 8.94 -19.49
C LEU A 23 13.72 9.46 -19.59
N GLY A 24 13.07 9.31 -20.75
CA GLY A 24 11.68 9.65 -20.96
C GLY A 24 10.74 8.88 -20.00
N THR A 25 10.93 7.59 -19.88
CA THR A 25 10.16 6.72 -19.00
C THR A 25 10.37 7.07 -17.52
N LEU A 26 11.61 7.33 -17.10
CA LEU A 26 11.91 7.76 -15.72
C LEU A 26 11.28 9.11 -15.38
N VAL A 27 11.35 10.08 -16.29
CA VAL A 27 10.74 11.42 -16.08
C VAL A 27 9.22 11.31 -16.03
N SER A 28 8.60 10.54 -16.93
CA SER A 28 7.15 10.31 -16.95
C SER A 28 6.69 9.64 -15.66
N GLY A 29 7.35 8.55 -15.24
CA GLY A 29 7.04 7.85 -14.00
C GLY A 29 7.18 8.75 -12.76
N SER A 30 8.27 9.52 -12.68
CA SER A 30 8.50 10.47 -11.58
C SER A 30 7.43 11.57 -11.55
N THR A 31 7.06 12.11 -12.70
CA THR A 31 6.03 13.15 -12.82
C THR A 31 4.66 12.62 -12.41
N SER A 32 4.29 11.43 -12.85
CA SER A 32 3.05 10.75 -12.47
C SER A 32 2.98 10.51 -10.95
N GLN A 33 4.08 10.08 -10.36
CA GLN A 33 4.18 9.85 -8.91
C GLN A 33 4.07 11.15 -8.11
N LEU A 34 4.71 12.23 -8.56
CA LEU A 34 4.56 13.56 -7.96
C LEU A 34 3.11 14.05 -8.04
N ALA A 35 2.47 13.90 -9.20
CA ALA A 35 1.05 14.28 -9.38
C ALA A 35 0.14 13.53 -8.40
N ARG A 36 0.33 12.21 -8.24
CA ARG A 36 -0.41 11.41 -7.25
C ARG A 36 -0.22 11.94 -5.83
N THR A 37 1.01 12.24 -5.45
CA THR A 37 1.33 12.75 -4.11
C THR A 37 0.66 14.09 -3.86
N VAL A 38 0.72 15.02 -4.81
CA VAL A 38 0.06 16.33 -4.72
C VAL A 38 -1.46 16.19 -4.60
N LEU A 39 -2.08 15.30 -5.38
CA LEU A 39 -3.51 15.04 -5.31
C LEU A 39 -3.91 14.47 -3.94
N LEU A 40 -3.18 13.50 -3.42
CA LEU A 40 -3.42 12.93 -2.09
C LEU A 40 -3.31 14.00 -1.01
N GLN A 41 -2.23 14.80 -1.04
CA GLN A 41 -2.03 15.88 -0.07
C GLN A 41 -3.14 16.93 -0.15
N THR A 42 -3.66 17.23 -1.34
CA THR A 42 -4.79 18.14 -1.50
C THR A 42 -6.04 17.62 -0.79
N VAL A 43 -6.32 16.32 -0.89
CA VAL A 43 -7.45 15.69 -0.16
C VAL A 43 -7.23 15.76 1.35
N LEU A 44 -6.02 15.46 1.84
CA LEU A 44 -5.69 15.51 3.27
C LEU A 44 -5.78 16.93 3.83
N VAL A 45 -5.29 17.93 3.10
CA VAL A 45 -5.43 19.35 3.46
C VAL A 45 -6.91 19.74 3.52
N ARG A 46 -7.72 19.30 2.55
CA ARG A 46 -9.16 19.55 2.55
C ARG A 46 -9.86 18.92 3.75
N ALA A 47 -9.52 17.66 4.07
CA ALA A 47 -10.06 16.97 5.25
C ALA A 47 -9.70 17.69 6.54
N THR A 48 -8.44 18.07 6.70
CA THR A 48 -7.96 18.82 7.87
C THR A 48 -8.64 20.18 8.00
N SER A 49 -8.79 20.91 6.88
CA SER A 49 -9.50 22.20 6.88
C SER A 49 -10.97 22.04 7.28
N THR A 50 -11.64 20.99 6.78
CA THR A 50 -13.04 20.72 7.13
C THR A 50 -13.15 20.35 8.62
N ALA A 51 -12.27 19.50 9.14
CA ALA A 51 -12.24 19.14 10.56
C ALA A 51 -11.98 20.36 11.45
N ALA A 52 -11.09 21.26 11.03
CA ALA A 52 -10.81 22.51 11.76
C ALA A 52 -12.02 23.45 11.80
N MET A 53 -12.76 23.59 10.71
CA MET A 53 -14.00 24.37 10.67
C MET A 53 -15.08 23.79 11.62
N LEU A 54 -15.06 22.49 11.86
CA LEU A 54 -15.97 21.80 12.79
C LEU A 54 -15.47 21.82 14.25
N GLY A 55 -14.34 22.48 14.55
CA GLY A 55 -13.74 22.51 15.90
C GLY A 55 -13.10 21.18 16.31
N ALA A 56 -12.88 20.25 15.39
CA ALA A 56 -12.41 18.89 15.67
C ALA A 56 -10.98 18.62 15.15
N ALA A 57 -10.16 19.68 14.97
CA ALA A 57 -8.81 19.57 14.42
C ALA A 57 -7.91 18.64 15.25
N GLY A 58 -7.96 18.74 16.59
CA GLY A 58 -7.17 17.90 17.50
C GLY A 58 -7.51 16.41 17.35
N ALA A 59 -8.80 16.07 17.38
CA ALA A 59 -9.27 14.71 17.21
C ALA A 59 -8.94 14.16 15.80
N HIS A 60 -9.04 15.01 14.76
CA HIS A 60 -8.64 14.66 13.40
C HIS A 60 -7.14 14.29 13.32
N GLN A 61 -6.28 15.07 13.96
CA GLN A 61 -4.84 14.76 14.00
C GLN A 61 -4.55 13.44 14.70
N VAL A 62 -5.24 13.13 15.81
CA VAL A 62 -5.13 11.82 16.49
C VAL A 62 -5.52 10.68 15.53
N CYS A 63 -6.63 10.83 14.81
CA CYS A 63 -7.07 9.84 13.82
C CYS A 63 -6.06 9.69 12.67
N LEU A 64 -5.47 10.79 12.19
CA LEU A 64 -4.43 10.76 11.14
C LEU A 64 -3.18 10.02 11.63
N GLN A 65 -2.73 10.24 12.88
CA GLN A 65 -1.59 9.53 13.44
C GLN A 65 -1.88 8.03 13.54
N ALA A 66 -3.05 7.64 14.03
CA ALA A 66 -3.47 6.25 14.08
C ALA A 66 -3.48 5.63 12.67
N TRP A 67 -3.99 6.37 11.67
CA TRP A 67 -3.99 5.93 10.28
C TRP A 67 -2.57 5.72 9.73
N TRP A 68 -1.68 6.69 9.92
CA TRP A 68 -0.29 6.59 9.45
C TRP A 68 0.46 5.41 10.07
N VAL A 69 0.30 5.19 11.38
CA VAL A 69 0.93 4.04 12.07
C VAL A 69 0.48 2.72 11.48
N THR A 70 -0.82 2.57 11.20
CA THR A 70 -1.35 1.33 10.58
C THR A 70 -0.88 1.16 9.13
N LEU A 71 -0.75 2.27 8.39
CA LEU A 71 -0.30 2.24 6.99
C LEU A 71 1.16 1.82 6.85
N PHE A 72 2.06 2.27 7.71
CA PHE A 72 3.48 1.90 7.62
C PHE A 72 3.68 0.38 7.69
N GLY A 73 2.89 -0.32 8.50
CA GLY A 73 2.90 -1.79 8.54
C GLY A 73 2.45 -2.43 7.23
N LEU A 74 1.39 -1.91 6.62
CA LEU A 74 0.83 -2.42 5.36
C LEU A 74 1.68 -2.05 4.14
N ASP A 75 2.37 -0.91 4.20
CA ASP A 75 3.23 -0.43 3.12
C ASP A 75 4.41 -1.36 2.85
N SER A 76 4.90 -2.05 3.88
CA SER A 76 5.95 -3.08 3.71
C SER A 76 5.51 -4.21 2.77
N VAL A 77 4.24 -4.60 2.80
CA VAL A 77 3.67 -5.59 1.87
C VAL A 77 3.57 -5.00 0.46
N ALA A 78 3.17 -3.73 0.36
CA ALA A 78 3.08 -3.02 -0.93
C ALA A 78 4.44 -2.91 -1.62
N VAL A 79 5.49 -2.54 -0.88
CA VAL A 79 6.88 -2.47 -1.40
C VAL A 79 7.38 -3.84 -1.85
N SER A 80 7.06 -4.89 -1.08
CA SER A 80 7.40 -6.27 -1.46
C SER A 80 6.67 -6.69 -2.74
N ALA A 81 5.39 -6.37 -2.87
CA ALA A 81 4.60 -6.63 -4.07
C ALA A 81 5.19 -5.92 -5.29
N GLN A 82 5.54 -4.63 -5.14
CA GLN A 82 6.19 -3.83 -6.18
C GLN A 82 7.48 -4.50 -6.68
N ALA A 83 8.35 -4.93 -5.76
CA ALA A 83 9.62 -5.54 -6.13
C ALA A 83 9.44 -6.90 -6.84
N LEU A 84 8.53 -7.75 -6.34
CA LEU A 84 8.27 -9.06 -6.93
C LEU A 84 7.64 -8.96 -8.33
N VAL A 85 6.67 -8.08 -8.51
CA VAL A 85 6.03 -7.83 -9.81
C VAL A 85 7.04 -7.28 -10.81
N ALA A 86 7.82 -6.26 -10.41
CA ALA A 86 8.86 -5.70 -11.28
C ALA A 86 9.91 -6.74 -11.68
N ALA A 87 10.36 -7.59 -10.74
CA ALA A 87 11.33 -8.65 -11.01
C ALA A 87 10.80 -9.72 -11.98
N SER A 88 9.51 -10.08 -11.90
CA SER A 88 8.89 -11.04 -12.81
C SER A 88 8.71 -10.43 -14.20
N LEU A 89 8.20 -9.22 -14.31
CA LEU A 89 8.01 -8.52 -15.58
C LEU A 89 9.36 -8.24 -16.27
N GLY A 90 10.42 -7.93 -15.52
CA GLY A 90 11.78 -7.78 -16.06
C GLY A 90 12.36 -9.06 -16.67
N LYS A 91 11.77 -10.23 -16.34
CA LYS A 91 12.08 -11.53 -16.96
C LYS A 91 11.10 -11.91 -18.07
N ASN A 92 10.17 -11.03 -18.46
CA ASN A 92 9.06 -11.29 -19.36
C ASN A 92 8.10 -12.38 -18.85
N ASP A 93 8.03 -12.61 -17.54
CA ASP A 93 7.16 -13.58 -16.87
C ASP A 93 5.89 -12.90 -16.36
N VAL A 94 4.94 -12.64 -17.26
CA VAL A 94 3.65 -12.01 -16.91
C VAL A 94 2.80 -12.89 -16.02
N PRO A 95 2.66 -14.22 -16.25
CA PRO A 95 1.93 -15.09 -15.33
C PRO A 95 2.54 -15.11 -13.93
N GLY A 96 3.86 -15.17 -13.80
CA GLY A 96 4.55 -15.09 -12.50
C GLY A 96 4.31 -13.77 -11.79
N ALA A 97 4.31 -12.64 -12.52
CA ALA A 97 3.98 -11.33 -11.98
C ALA A 97 2.54 -11.29 -11.45
N ARG A 98 1.59 -11.88 -12.18
CA ARG A 98 0.18 -11.96 -11.76
C ARG A 98 0.02 -12.79 -10.49
N ILE A 99 0.68 -13.94 -10.40
CA ILE A 99 0.65 -14.81 -9.22
C ILE A 99 1.26 -14.09 -8.01
N ALA A 100 2.39 -13.38 -8.20
CA ALA A 100 2.99 -12.60 -7.13
C ALA A 100 2.05 -11.50 -6.63
N ALA A 101 1.35 -10.82 -7.54
CA ALA A 101 0.35 -9.81 -7.22
C ALA A 101 -0.85 -10.40 -6.46
N ASP A 102 -1.42 -11.53 -6.91
CA ASP A 102 -2.54 -12.21 -6.25
C ASP A 102 -2.18 -12.65 -4.82
N ARG A 103 -0.98 -13.18 -4.62
CA ARG A 103 -0.49 -13.57 -3.29
C ARG A 103 -0.29 -12.35 -2.39
N ALA A 104 0.35 -11.29 -2.90
CA ALA A 104 0.57 -10.07 -2.14
C ALA A 104 -0.75 -9.40 -1.73
N LEU A 105 -1.74 -9.33 -2.64
CA LEU A 105 -3.06 -8.81 -2.35
C LEU A 105 -3.77 -9.65 -1.27
N SER A 106 -3.70 -10.99 -1.37
CA SER A 106 -4.32 -11.89 -0.39
C SER A 106 -3.69 -11.72 1.00
N TRP A 107 -2.36 -11.70 1.10
CA TRP A 107 -1.65 -11.45 2.35
C TRP A 107 -1.90 -10.04 2.90
N GLY A 108 -1.91 -9.06 2.02
CA GLY A 108 -2.20 -7.67 2.38
C GLY A 108 -3.59 -7.51 2.98
N VAL A 109 -4.63 -8.05 2.32
CA VAL A 109 -6.00 -8.02 2.85
C VAL A 109 -6.09 -8.76 4.19
N GLY A 110 -5.45 -9.92 4.33
CA GLY A 110 -5.39 -10.68 5.57
C GLY A 110 -4.73 -9.86 6.70
N ALA A 111 -3.61 -9.20 6.42
CA ALA A 111 -2.95 -8.28 7.36
C ALA A 111 -3.85 -7.09 7.70
N GLY A 112 -4.54 -6.52 6.70
CA GLY A 112 -5.51 -5.44 6.90
C GLY A 112 -6.67 -5.85 7.81
N VAL A 113 -7.20 -7.06 7.69
CA VAL A 113 -8.22 -7.60 8.60
C VAL A 113 -7.67 -7.69 10.02
N LEU A 114 -6.48 -8.25 10.19
CA LEU A 114 -5.85 -8.38 11.52
C LEU A 114 -5.64 -7.01 12.18
N VAL A 115 -5.04 -6.07 11.45
CA VAL A 115 -4.83 -4.70 11.93
C VAL A 115 -6.16 -4.02 12.24
N GLY A 116 -7.17 -4.21 11.37
CA GLY A 116 -8.51 -3.67 11.58
C GLY A 116 -9.14 -4.17 12.87
N VAL A 117 -9.06 -5.47 13.15
CA VAL A 117 -9.57 -6.05 14.41
C VAL A 117 -8.85 -5.45 15.62
N VAL A 118 -7.53 -5.37 15.59
CA VAL A 118 -6.74 -4.80 16.71
C VAL A 118 -7.11 -3.34 16.95
N VAL A 119 -7.17 -2.52 15.88
CA VAL A 119 -7.54 -1.09 15.98
C VAL A 119 -8.98 -0.92 16.45
N PHE A 120 -9.92 -1.77 16.00
CA PHE A 120 -11.31 -1.71 16.40
C PHE A 120 -11.48 -1.99 17.90
N LEU A 121 -10.84 -3.04 18.40
CA LEU A 121 -10.88 -3.43 19.81
C LEU A 121 -10.19 -2.40 20.72
N SER A 122 -9.18 -1.69 20.20
CA SER A 122 -8.46 -0.66 20.95
C SER A 122 -8.95 0.77 20.68
N ALA A 123 -10.05 0.97 19.96
CA ALA A 123 -10.48 2.29 19.49
C ALA A 123 -10.73 3.33 20.59
N ASP A 124 -11.10 2.90 21.79
CA ASP A 124 -11.30 3.79 22.95
C ASP A 124 -9.99 4.13 23.67
N GLN A 125 -9.00 3.26 23.62
CA GLN A 125 -7.70 3.43 24.28
C GLN A 125 -6.64 4.03 23.36
N LEU A 126 -6.70 3.71 22.08
CA LEU A 126 -5.71 4.14 21.08
C LEU A 126 -5.49 5.65 21.02
N PRO A 127 -6.53 6.51 21.13
CA PRO A 127 -6.34 7.97 21.16
C PRO A 127 -5.42 8.44 22.28
N TYR A 128 -5.44 7.78 23.44
CA TYR A 128 -4.64 8.16 24.62
C TYR A 128 -3.13 7.96 24.42
N ILE A 129 -2.70 7.27 23.35
CA ILE A 129 -1.30 7.18 22.96
C ILE A 129 -0.82 8.54 22.40
N PHE A 130 -1.74 9.33 21.84
CA PHE A 130 -1.43 10.57 21.12
C PHE A 130 -1.87 11.84 21.88
N THR A 131 -2.80 11.72 22.82
CA THR A 131 -3.33 12.87 23.60
C THR A 131 -3.70 12.49 25.03
N ASN A 132 -3.50 13.44 25.95
CA ASN A 132 -3.99 13.32 27.33
C ASN A 132 -5.37 13.98 27.53
N ASP A 133 -5.91 14.63 26.49
CA ASP A 133 -7.19 15.31 26.54
C ASP A 133 -8.32 14.29 26.29
N ALA A 134 -9.16 14.08 27.31
CA ALA A 134 -10.25 13.12 27.28
C ALA A 134 -11.36 13.51 26.26
N GLU A 135 -11.56 14.81 26.01
CA GLU A 135 -12.55 15.27 25.04
C GLU A 135 -12.08 14.96 23.61
N ILE A 136 -10.81 15.26 23.30
CA ILE A 136 -10.18 14.93 22.01
C ILE A 136 -10.19 13.42 21.79
N ALA A 137 -9.84 12.63 22.83
CA ALA A 137 -9.85 11.17 22.75
C ALA A 137 -11.25 10.62 22.45
N ALA A 138 -12.27 11.13 23.15
CA ALA A 138 -13.67 10.71 22.94
C ALA A 138 -14.17 11.05 21.52
N GLN A 139 -13.83 12.23 21.00
CA GLN A 139 -14.18 12.64 19.63
C GLN A 139 -13.50 11.77 18.57
N ALA A 140 -12.28 11.25 18.82
CA ALA A 140 -11.53 10.43 17.87
C ALA A 140 -12.01 8.97 17.84
N ALA A 141 -12.61 8.45 18.90
CA ALA A 141 -12.92 7.02 19.04
C ALA A 141 -13.84 6.48 17.90
N THR A 142 -14.90 7.22 17.55
CA THR A 142 -15.82 6.80 16.46
C THR A 142 -15.15 6.81 15.08
N PRO A 143 -14.45 7.87 14.64
CA PRO A 143 -13.66 7.84 13.41
C PRO A 143 -12.61 6.72 13.36
N ILE A 144 -11.96 6.41 14.48
CA ILE A 144 -10.99 5.29 14.58
C ILE A 144 -11.68 3.94 14.34
N ARG A 145 -12.92 3.74 14.83
CA ARG A 145 -13.68 2.52 14.50
C ARG A 145 -14.00 2.43 12.99
N ILE A 146 -14.34 3.54 12.36
CA ILE A 146 -14.54 3.59 10.90
C ILE A 146 -13.24 3.25 10.18
N LEU A 147 -12.13 3.86 10.60
CA LEU A 147 -10.80 3.56 10.09
C LEU A 147 -10.47 2.07 10.20
N ALA A 148 -10.76 1.46 11.35
CA ALA A 148 -10.53 0.04 11.60
C ALA A 148 -11.31 -0.85 10.63
N LEU A 149 -12.59 -0.54 10.38
CA LEU A 149 -13.42 -1.28 9.42
C LEU A 149 -12.95 -1.13 7.97
N LEU A 150 -12.28 -0.02 7.65
CA LEU A 150 -11.73 0.24 6.33
C LEU A 150 -10.33 -0.36 6.12
N GLN A 151 -9.68 -0.93 7.14
CA GLN A 151 -8.31 -1.44 7.01
C GLN A 151 -8.12 -2.52 5.93
N PRO A 152 -9.04 -3.50 5.75
CA PRO A 152 -8.91 -4.45 4.65
C PRO A 152 -8.94 -3.78 3.28
N LEU A 153 -9.81 -2.77 3.11
CA LEU A 153 -9.89 -1.97 1.88
C LEU A 153 -8.61 -1.13 1.69
N ASN A 154 -8.15 -0.46 2.74
CA ASN A 154 -6.92 0.34 2.72
C ASN A 154 -5.75 -0.54 2.30
N SER A 155 -5.61 -1.72 2.89
CA SER A 155 -4.55 -2.66 2.54
C SER A 155 -4.61 -3.09 1.09
N ALA A 156 -5.79 -3.47 0.58
CA ALA A 156 -5.97 -3.81 -0.83
C ALA A 156 -5.57 -2.66 -1.77
N VAL A 157 -5.90 -1.42 -1.40
CA VAL A 157 -5.54 -0.22 -2.18
C VAL A 157 -4.03 0.01 -2.17
N PHE A 158 -3.37 -0.06 -1.00
CA PHE A 158 -1.93 0.18 -0.92
C PHE A 158 -1.11 -0.92 -1.60
N VAL A 159 -1.47 -2.18 -1.38
CA VAL A 159 -0.81 -3.30 -2.08
C VAL A 159 -1.08 -3.25 -3.58
N GLY A 160 -2.31 -2.92 -4.00
CA GLY A 160 -2.65 -2.70 -5.40
C GLY A 160 -1.83 -1.57 -6.05
N ASP A 161 -1.62 -0.47 -5.33
CA ASP A 161 -0.71 0.59 -5.80
C ASP A 161 0.72 0.06 -5.98
N GLY A 162 1.24 -0.73 -5.04
CA GLY A 162 2.55 -1.37 -5.17
C GLY A 162 2.63 -2.28 -6.39
N VAL A 163 1.61 -3.09 -6.62
CA VAL A 163 1.50 -3.96 -7.80
C VAL A 163 1.58 -3.17 -9.10
N PHE A 164 0.79 -2.09 -9.24
CA PHE A 164 0.79 -1.27 -10.46
C PHE A 164 2.03 -0.36 -10.57
N GLN A 165 2.67 0.01 -9.48
CA GLN A 165 3.99 0.65 -9.51
C GLN A 165 5.06 -0.34 -10.01
N GLY A 166 4.99 -1.61 -9.56
CA GLY A 166 5.89 -2.67 -10.03
C GLY A 166 5.73 -2.99 -11.52
N SER A 167 4.54 -2.82 -12.07
CA SER A 167 4.27 -2.97 -13.50
C SER A 167 4.51 -1.69 -14.32
N ALA A 168 5.03 -0.63 -13.71
CA ALA A 168 5.29 0.68 -14.31
C ALA A 168 4.04 1.35 -14.93
N ASP A 169 2.83 1.00 -14.50
CA ASP A 169 1.57 1.58 -15.01
C ASP A 169 1.26 2.93 -14.33
N PHE A 170 2.24 3.84 -14.39
CA PHE A 170 2.20 5.12 -13.68
C PHE A 170 1.11 6.06 -14.20
N ASP A 171 0.85 6.05 -15.49
CA ASP A 171 -0.17 6.90 -16.10
C ASP A 171 -1.58 6.52 -15.66
N PHE A 172 -1.86 5.22 -15.57
CA PHE A 172 -3.10 4.73 -15.00
C PHE A 172 -3.22 5.14 -13.54
N LEU A 173 -2.19 4.93 -12.72
CA LEU A 173 -2.19 5.29 -11.32
C LEU A 173 -2.45 6.78 -11.08
N ALA A 174 -1.88 7.67 -11.92
CA ALA A 174 -2.12 9.10 -11.83
C ALA A 174 -3.58 9.46 -12.16
N LYS A 175 -4.13 8.87 -13.24
CA LYS A 175 -5.55 9.08 -13.63
C LYS A 175 -6.51 8.54 -12.58
N ALA A 176 -6.26 7.33 -12.06
CA ALA A 176 -7.06 6.70 -11.01
C ALA A 176 -7.07 7.56 -9.73
N MET A 177 -5.90 8.10 -9.34
CA MET A 177 -5.79 9.02 -8.22
C MET A 177 -6.56 10.32 -8.47
N ALA A 178 -6.50 10.90 -9.67
CA ALA A 178 -7.19 12.14 -9.99
C ALA A 178 -8.72 11.98 -9.89
N ILE A 179 -9.26 10.88 -10.42
CA ILE A 179 -10.69 10.56 -10.34
C ILE A 179 -11.10 10.38 -8.87
N SER A 180 -10.34 9.58 -8.12
CA SER A 180 -10.63 9.26 -6.72
C SER A 180 -10.50 10.50 -5.82
N ALA A 181 -9.49 11.33 -6.04
CA ALA A 181 -9.28 12.58 -5.31
C ALA A 181 -10.41 13.59 -5.59
N GLY A 182 -10.84 13.70 -6.85
CA GLY A 182 -12.00 14.52 -7.21
C GLY A 182 -13.26 14.12 -6.44
N GLY A 183 -13.56 12.82 -6.41
CA GLY A 183 -14.67 12.27 -5.64
C GLY A 183 -14.53 12.52 -4.13
N GLY A 184 -13.32 12.32 -3.58
CA GLY A 184 -13.02 12.58 -2.18
C GLY A 184 -13.18 14.05 -1.79
N ILE A 185 -12.71 14.99 -2.63
CA ILE A 185 -12.86 16.43 -2.38
C ILE A 185 -14.33 16.85 -2.41
N LEU A 186 -15.12 16.32 -3.35
CA LEU A 186 -16.56 16.57 -3.42
C LEU A 186 -17.27 16.04 -2.18
N ALA A 187 -16.97 14.81 -1.75
CA ALA A 187 -17.53 14.20 -0.56
C ALA A 187 -17.18 14.99 0.72
N LEU A 188 -15.92 15.42 0.86
CA LEU A 188 -15.46 16.23 1.99
C LEU A 188 -16.12 17.61 2.02
N THR A 189 -16.34 18.19 0.84
CA THR A 189 -17.03 19.48 0.73
C THR A 189 -18.49 19.34 1.16
N ALA A 190 -19.18 18.32 0.69
CA ALA A 190 -20.55 18.01 1.09
C ALA A 190 -20.61 17.70 2.60
N ALA A 191 -19.71 16.88 3.12
CA ALA A 191 -19.64 16.52 4.54
C ALA A 191 -19.52 17.73 5.46
N GLY A 192 -18.76 18.76 5.05
CA GLY A 192 -18.61 19.99 5.83
C GLY A 192 -19.82 20.93 5.81
N GLN A 193 -20.76 20.74 4.87
CA GLN A 193 -21.96 21.56 4.70
C GLN A 193 -23.24 20.91 5.23
N MET A 194 -23.17 19.64 5.67
CA MET A 194 -24.33 18.92 6.19
C MET A 194 -24.77 19.48 7.55
N GLU A 195 -26.06 19.54 7.80
CA GLU A 195 -26.60 19.79 9.13
C GLU A 195 -26.15 18.66 10.07
N GLY A 196 -25.57 19.03 11.23
CA GLY A 196 -25.01 18.05 12.16
C GLY A 196 -23.66 17.46 11.71
N ALA A 197 -22.93 18.13 10.80
CA ALA A 197 -21.60 17.72 10.41
C ALA A 197 -20.68 17.48 11.63
N SER A 198 -19.91 16.43 11.58
CA SER A 198 -19.02 16.00 12.66
C SER A 198 -17.73 15.44 12.08
N LEU A 199 -16.75 15.14 12.95
CA LEU A 199 -15.51 14.49 12.52
C LEU A 199 -15.79 13.16 11.80
N THR A 200 -16.83 12.44 12.22
CA THR A 200 -17.27 11.20 11.56
C THR A 200 -17.60 11.42 10.08
N SER A 201 -18.32 12.51 9.75
CA SER A 201 -18.67 12.81 8.35
C SER A 201 -17.42 13.15 7.50
N VAL A 202 -16.39 13.77 8.10
CA VAL A 202 -15.09 14.00 7.43
C VAL A 202 -14.41 12.68 7.08
N TRP A 203 -14.38 11.73 8.03
CA TRP A 203 -13.76 10.42 7.80
C TRP A 203 -14.54 9.54 6.82
N LEU A 204 -15.85 9.66 6.76
CA LEU A 204 -16.67 9.05 5.70
C LEU A 204 -16.38 9.69 4.34
N GLY A 205 -16.16 11.00 4.30
CA GLY A 205 -15.70 11.69 3.09
C GLY A 205 -14.33 11.20 2.61
N MET A 206 -13.39 10.98 3.54
CA MET A 206 -12.09 10.37 3.23
C MET A 206 -12.22 8.90 2.75
N ALA A 207 -13.17 8.14 3.29
CA ALA A 207 -13.45 6.79 2.83
C ALA A 207 -13.83 6.76 1.34
N THR A 208 -14.52 7.79 0.83
CA THR A 208 -14.86 7.90 -0.60
C THR A 208 -13.63 7.89 -1.49
N LEU A 209 -12.53 8.53 -1.06
CA LEU A 209 -11.24 8.45 -1.76
C LEU A 209 -10.76 6.99 -1.86
N MET A 210 -10.81 6.25 -0.75
CA MET A 210 -10.32 4.86 -0.71
C MET A 210 -11.22 3.94 -1.54
N PHE A 211 -12.53 4.12 -1.51
CA PHE A 211 -13.45 3.37 -2.37
C PHE A 211 -13.22 3.68 -3.86
N GLY A 212 -12.99 4.94 -4.21
CA GLY A 212 -12.66 5.34 -5.58
C GLY A 212 -11.38 4.67 -6.07
N ARG A 213 -10.33 4.68 -5.25
CA ARG A 213 -9.07 3.99 -5.56
C ARG A 213 -9.26 2.48 -5.69
N ALA A 214 -9.97 1.85 -4.75
CA ALA A 214 -10.25 0.42 -4.81
C ALA A 214 -11.04 0.05 -6.09
N ALA A 215 -12.03 0.85 -6.47
CA ALA A 215 -12.83 0.61 -7.67
C ALA A 215 -11.99 0.74 -8.95
N THR A 216 -11.16 1.78 -9.07
CA THR A 216 -10.31 1.98 -10.25
C THR A 216 -9.21 0.94 -10.36
N LEU A 217 -8.50 0.63 -9.26
CA LEU A 217 -7.46 -0.40 -9.23
C LEU A 217 -8.05 -1.80 -9.50
N GLY A 218 -9.20 -2.12 -8.86
CA GLY A 218 -9.88 -3.39 -9.06
C GLY A 218 -10.38 -3.55 -10.50
N TRP A 219 -10.93 -2.49 -11.11
CA TRP A 219 -11.32 -2.55 -12.51
C TRP A 219 -10.12 -2.85 -13.42
N ARG A 220 -9.02 -2.13 -13.26
CA ARG A 220 -7.77 -2.34 -14.03
C ARG A 220 -7.21 -3.74 -13.84
N TYR A 221 -7.30 -4.26 -12.62
CA TYR A 221 -6.77 -5.58 -12.27
C TYR A 221 -7.58 -6.75 -12.83
N PHE A 222 -8.92 -6.64 -12.81
CA PHE A 222 -9.81 -7.76 -13.11
C PHE A 222 -10.50 -7.70 -14.47
N LYS A 223 -10.61 -6.52 -15.09
CA LYS A 223 -11.48 -6.29 -16.24
C LYS A 223 -10.78 -5.70 -17.45
N ASP A 224 -9.65 -5.05 -17.25
CA ASP A 224 -8.97 -4.33 -18.31
C ASP A 224 -7.93 -5.23 -18.98
N ASP A 225 -8.17 -5.57 -20.25
CA ASP A 225 -7.27 -6.37 -21.08
C ASP A 225 -6.02 -5.61 -21.54
N GLU A 226 -6.00 -4.28 -21.41
CA GLU A 226 -4.81 -3.46 -21.60
C GLU A 226 -3.90 -3.40 -20.35
N SER A 227 -4.29 -4.07 -19.25
CA SER A 227 -3.47 -4.11 -18.03
C SER A 227 -2.14 -4.84 -18.29
N PRO A 228 -1.01 -4.33 -17.80
CA PRO A 228 0.29 -5.02 -17.88
C PRO A 228 0.31 -6.40 -17.21
N LEU A 229 -0.69 -6.66 -16.35
CA LEU A 229 -0.84 -7.91 -15.61
C LEU A 229 -2.02 -8.75 -16.12
N TYR A 230 -2.53 -8.43 -17.31
CA TYR A 230 -3.60 -9.21 -17.89
C TYR A 230 -3.09 -10.57 -18.33
N VAL A 231 -3.70 -11.61 -17.80
CA VAL A 231 -3.42 -13.01 -18.12
C VAL A 231 -4.74 -13.72 -18.26
N THR A 232 -4.87 -14.51 -19.29
CA THR A 232 -6.09 -15.33 -19.47
C THR A 232 -6.17 -16.42 -18.39
N PRO A 233 -7.37 -16.84 -17.97
CA PRO A 233 -7.53 -17.93 -16.99
C PRO A 233 -6.83 -19.24 -17.42
N PHE A 234 -6.73 -19.46 -18.73
CA PHE A 234 -6.06 -20.64 -19.28
C PHE A 234 -4.54 -20.56 -19.08
N GLU A 235 -3.93 -19.42 -19.37
CA GLU A 235 -2.48 -19.22 -19.16
C GLU A 235 -2.09 -19.35 -17.70
N CYS A 236 -2.90 -18.81 -16.79
CA CYS A 236 -2.69 -19.00 -15.36
C CYS A 236 -2.74 -20.47 -14.96
N ALA A 237 -3.73 -21.23 -15.46
CA ALA A 237 -3.88 -22.64 -15.11
C ALA A 237 -2.68 -23.47 -15.58
N VAL A 238 -2.24 -23.28 -16.83
CA VAL A 238 -1.05 -23.95 -17.39
C VAL A 238 0.20 -23.62 -16.58
N TYR A 239 0.38 -22.37 -16.22
CA TYR A 239 1.55 -21.93 -15.43
C TYR A 239 1.59 -22.58 -14.04
N TYR A 240 0.42 -22.74 -13.38
CA TYR A 240 0.35 -23.43 -12.08
C TYR A 240 0.70 -24.92 -12.16
N ASP A 241 0.33 -25.58 -13.25
CA ASP A 241 0.64 -27.00 -13.45
C ASP A 241 2.13 -27.23 -13.74
N ASP A 242 2.81 -26.23 -14.34
CA ASP A 242 4.25 -26.30 -14.66
C ASP A 242 5.16 -25.83 -13.50
N LEU A 243 4.59 -25.27 -12.42
CA LEU A 243 5.40 -24.91 -11.26
C LEU A 243 5.97 -26.17 -10.60
N PRO A 244 7.31 -26.26 -10.41
CA PRO A 244 7.90 -27.38 -9.68
C PRO A 244 7.26 -27.42 -8.30
N SER A 245 6.81 -28.59 -7.86
CA SER A 245 6.39 -28.82 -6.49
C SER A 245 7.51 -28.34 -5.59
N VAL A 246 7.33 -27.23 -4.88
CA VAL A 246 8.27 -26.81 -3.86
C VAL A 246 8.04 -27.76 -2.71
N ASP A 247 8.82 -28.85 -2.68
CA ASP A 247 9.04 -29.60 -1.47
C ASP A 247 9.69 -28.62 -0.49
N VAL A 248 8.87 -28.09 0.41
CA VAL A 248 9.37 -27.31 1.54
C VAL A 248 10.00 -28.35 2.47
N ASP A 249 11.22 -28.76 2.12
CA ASP A 249 12.09 -29.39 3.10
C ASP A 249 12.30 -28.32 4.19
N PHE A 250 11.55 -28.49 5.28
CA PHE A 250 11.87 -27.80 6.53
C PHE A 250 13.31 -28.20 6.84
N VAL A 251 14.25 -27.29 6.50
CA VAL A 251 15.65 -27.45 6.89
C VAL A 251 15.62 -27.54 8.40
N ASP A 252 15.86 -28.75 8.88
CA ASP A 252 15.93 -29.07 10.30
C ASP A 252 17.14 -28.29 10.86
N VAL A 253 16.87 -27.08 11.35
CA VAL A 253 17.88 -26.14 11.86
C VAL A 253 18.59 -26.78 13.07
N ASP A 254 17.92 -27.71 13.76
CA ASP A 254 18.47 -28.43 14.91
C ASP A 254 19.56 -29.46 14.52
N ALA A 255 19.54 -29.96 13.29
CA ALA A 255 20.55 -30.92 12.81
C ALA A 255 21.92 -30.27 12.50
N LYS A 256 21.98 -28.95 12.26
CA LYS A 256 23.23 -28.23 11.99
C LYS A 256 23.96 -27.79 13.26
N VAL A 257 23.25 -27.50 14.34
CA VAL A 257 23.85 -27.06 15.61
C VAL A 257 24.57 -28.22 16.30
N SER A 258 24.07 -29.45 16.15
CA SER A 258 24.69 -30.66 16.78
C SER A 258 25.99 -31.12 16.12
N LYS A 259 26.32 -30.72 14.89
CA LYS A 259 27.55 -31.13 14.19
C LYS A 259 28.75 -30.23 14.45
N ASP A 260 28.56 -29.00 14.90
CA ASP A 260 29.66 -28.06 15.18
C ASP A 260 30.24 -28.20 16.59
N GLU A 261 29.58 -28.90 17.51
CA GLU A 261 30.10 -29.13 18.86
C GLU A 261 31.06 -30.31 18.99
N THR A 262 31.18 -31.17 17.96
CA THR A 262 32.00 -32.39 18.02
C THR A 262 33.40 -32.26 17.39
N THR A 263 33.79 -31.10 16.88
CA THR A 263 35.09 -30.88 16.23
C THR A 263 35.91 -29.78 16.94
N LYS A 264 36.19 -29.91 18.25
CA LYS A 264 37.33 -29.23 18.90
C LYS A 264 38.39 -30.28 19.22
N PRO A 265 39.59 -30.24 18.61
CA PRO A 265 40.70 -31.05 19.05
C PRO A 265 41.25 -30.51 20.39
N ARG A 266 41.61 -31.44 21.24
CA ARG A 266 42.35 -31.19 22.52
C ARG A 266 43.76 -30.68 22.27
#